data_df97d74f5ea3ac2085320b1e0fd30e90
#
_entry.id   df97d74f5ea3ac2085320b1e0fd30e90
#
_cell.length_a   1.000
_cell.length_b   1.000
_cell.length_c   1.000
_cell.angle_alpha   90.00
_cell.angle_beta   90.00
_cell.angle_gamma   90.00
#
_symmetry.space_group_name_H-M   'P 1'
#
loop_
_entity.id
_entity.type
_entity.pdbx_description
1 polymer ?
#
loop_
_entity_poly.entity_id
_entity_poly.type
_entity_poly.pdbx_seq_one_letter_code
_entity_poly.pdbx_strand_id
1 'polypeptide(L)'
;MASRRQWLKAVVAALGGIGASRRGRALAAPPELVLPVDTPTQAYDFGAGGIAGWTIVAGQWAVEELADSPSGRKALVQRATRNEFNVVVAPGRFRDVDVSVMFKPISGREDASGGIVYRFDGGKYYVVRANALEDNFRLYHYDRGRRQIATTAVKAPALGQWHTVRLVAVGSHMQAWLDRALLLDHHDSRLGVGQVGLWTKADSVTAFDGLSVRGKKED
;
A
#
# COMPACT_ATOMS: atom_id res chain seq x y z
N MET A 1 1.17 20.54 73.44
CA MET A 1 2.42 20.44 74.20
C MET A 1 3.56 20.05 73.26
N ALA A 2 4.57 20.89 73.21
CA ALA A 2 6.01 20.73 72.89
C ALA A 2 6.38 19.76 71.74
N SER A 3 6.85 20.30 70.63
CA SER A 3 8.23 20.79 70.36
C SER A 3 9.28 19.67 70.37
N ARG A 4 9.92 19.43 69.24
CA ARG A 4 11.40 19.61 69.09
C ARG A 4 11.87 19.42 67.63
N ARG A 5 12.49 20.47 67.18
CA ARG A 5 13.39 20.54 66.03
C ARG A 5 14.67 19.79 66.36
N GLN A 6 15.26 19.08 65.37
CA GLN A 6 16.72 19.05 65.26
C GLN A 6 17.18 18.84 63.83
N TRP A 7 18.13 19.62 63.48
CA TRP A 7 18.90 19.72 62.24
C TRP A 7 19.87 18.55 62.06
N LEU A 8 20.03 18.07 60.85
CA LEU A 8 21.30 17.48 60.44
C LEU A 8 21.60 17.86 59.00
N LYS A 9 22.78 18.43 58.82
CA LYS A 9 23.33 18.97 57.57
C LYS A 9 23.74 17.82 56.70
N ALA A 10 23.39 17.94 55.43
CA ALA A 10 23.79 16.98 54.38
C ALA A 10 25.00 17.44 53.65
N VAL A 11 25.81 16.47 53.29
CA VAL A 11 26.98 16.59 52.42
C VAL A 11 26.52 16.42 51.00
N VAL A 12 26.79 17.39 50.15
CA VAL A 12 26.61 17.31 48.69
C VAL A 12 27.83 16.60 48.12
N ALA A 13 27.64 15.41 47.63
CA ALA A 13 28.59 14.74 46.75
C ALA A 13 28.14 14.89 45.31
N ALA A 14 28.77 15.79 44.57
CA ALA A 14 28.60 15.90 43.14
C ALA A 14 29.34 14.75 42.45
N LEU A 15 28.62 13.73 42.00
CA LEU A 15 29.13 12.77 41.04
C LEU A 15 28.70 13.20 39.64
N GLY A 16 29.64 13.81 38.92
CA GLY A 16 29.53 14.09 37.51
C GLY A 16 29.42 12.81 36.70
N GLY A 17 28.21 12.40 36.40
CA GLY A 17 27.93 11.37 35.41
C GLY A 17 28.04 11.95 34.01
N ILE A 18 29.11 11.64 33.29
CA ILE A 18 29.21 11.89 31.84
C ILE A 18 28.23 10.98 31.18
N GLY A 19 27.01 11.47 30.95
CA GLY A 19 25.99 10.84 30.14
C GLY A 19 26.44 10.86 28.68
N ALA A 20 27.16 9.83 28.23
CA ALA A 20 27.35 9.60 26.81
C ALA A 20 25.99 9.33 26.18
N SER A 21 25.34 10.35 25.62
CA SER A 21 24.16 10.19 24.79
C SER A 21 24.58 9.34 23.58
N ARG A 22 24.24 8.06 23.60
CA ARG A 22 24.27 7.23 22.40
C ARG A 22 23.23 7.82 21.44
N ARG A 23 23.69 8.73 20.58
CA ARG A 23 22.94 9.10 19.37
C ARG A 23 22.79 7.81 18.60
N GLY A 24 21.60 7.21 18.67
CA GLY A 24 21.23 6.10 17.82
C GLY A 24 21.48 6.55 16.37
N ARG A 25 22.41 5.87 15.69
CA ARG A 25 22.67 6.09 14.28
C ARG A 25 21.39 5.70 13.56
N ALA A 26 20.64 6.66 13.07
CA ALA A 26 19.49 6.39 12.20
C ALA A 26 20.03 5.53 11.04
N LEU A 27 19.52 4.32 10.90
CA LEU A 27 19.84 3.49 9.74
C LEU A 27 19.35 4.27 8.50
N ALA A 28 20.22 4.41 7.51
CA ALA A 28 19.83 5.00 6.24
C ALA A 28 18.67 4.18 5.66
N ALA A 29 17.70 4.87 5.06
CA ALA A 29 16.64 4.19 4.35
C ALA A 29 17.26 3.28 3.27
N PRO A 30 16.69 2.09 3.00
CA PRO A 30 17.19 1.23 1.95
C PRO A 30 17.13 1.97 0.59
N PRO A 31 18.06 1.66 -0.33
CA PRO A 31 18.01 2.26 -1.66
C PRO A 31 16.69 1.90 -2.36
N GLU A 32 16.14 2.85 -3.08
CA GLU A 32 14.92 2.64 -3.86
C GLU A 32 15.18 1.66 -5.01
N LEU A 33 14.29 0.67 -5.16
CA LEU A 33 14.26 -0.20 -6.31
C LEU A 33 13.86 0.59 -7.56
N VAL A 34 14.59 0.42 -8.64
CA VAL A 34 14.30 1.07 -9.91
C VAL A 34 14.36 0.06 -11.05
N LEU A 35 13.46 0.22 -12.03
CA LEU A 35 13.55 -0.49 -13.31
C LEU A 35 14.47 0.27 -14.27
N PRO A 36 15.01 -0.41 -15.30
CA PRO A 36 15.76 0.24 -16.38
C PRO A 36 14.99 1.44 -16.95
N VAL A 37 15.72 2.50 -17.36
CA VAL A 37 15.11 3.77 -17.78
C VAL A 37 14.19 3.62 -18.99
N ASP A 38 14.51 2.71 -19.90
CA ASP A 38 13.79 2.40 -21.15
C ASP A 38 12.62 1.43 -20.97
N THR A 39 12.30 1.04 -19.71
CA THR A 39 11.18 0.12 -19.45
C THR A 39 9.85 0.76 -19.89
N PRO A 40 9.03 0.07 -20.70
CA PRO A 40 7.75 0.61 -21.18
C PRO A 40 6.78 0.91 -20.06
N THR A 41 5.98 1.96 -20.23
CA THR A 41 4.91 2.36 -19.30
C THR A 41 3.55 2.27 -20.00
N GLN A 42 2.56 1.72 -19.30
CA GLN A 42 1.14 1.72 -19.66
C GLN A 42 0.40 2.55 -18.61
N ALA A 43 -0.33 3.55 -19.06
CA ALA A 43 -1.14 4.42 -18.19
C ALA A 43 -2.62 4.19 -18.46
N TYR A 44 -3.42 4.20 -17.40
CA TYR A 44 -4.87 4.04 -17.43
C TYR A 44 -5.50 5.18 -16.63
N ASP A 45 -6.13 6.11 -17.34
CA ASP A 45 -6.85 7.25 -16.75
C ASP A 45 -8.34 6.99 -16.53
N PHE A 46 -8.82 5.82 -16.96
CA PHE A 46 -10.23 5.38 -16.92
C PHE A 46 -11.22 6.31 -17.64
N GLY A 47 -10.81 7.50 -18.09
CA GLY A 47 -11.67 8.45 -18.78
C GLY A 47 -11.98 8.04 -20.22
N ALA A 48 -10.95 7.82 -21.01
CA ALA A 48 -11.06 7.55 -22.45
C ALA A 48 -11.18 6.06 -22.78
N GLY A 49 -10.41 5.21 -22.12
CA GLY A 49 -10.31 3.78 -22.43
C GLY A 49 -11.16 2.86 -21.55
N GLY A 50 -11.66 3.36 -20.43
CA GLY A 50 -12.39 2.54 -19.46
C GLY A 50 -11.57 1.34 -19.00
N ILE A 51 -12.22 0.17 -18.91
CA ILE A 51 -11.60 -1.11 -18.55
C ILE A 51 -11.77 -2.16 -19.66
N ALA A 52 -11.76 -1.74 -20.92
CA ALA A 52 -11.81 -2.67 -22.05
C ALA A 52 -10.59 -3.62 -21.99
N GLY A 53 -10.84 -4.92 -22.11
CA GLY A 53 -9.81 -5.96 -22.04
C GLY A 53 -9.35 -6.32 -20.62
N TRP A 54 -9.88 -5.67 -19.58
CA TRP A 54 -9.63 -6.08 -18.19
C TRP A 54 -10.48 -7.29 -17.81
N THR A 55 -10.04 -8.05 -16.83
CA THR A 55 -10.79 -9.19 -16.29
C THR A 55 -11.28 -8.84 -14.89
N ILE A 56 -12.61 -8.78 -14.70
CA ILE A 56 -13.23 -8.72 -13.38
C ILE A 56 -13.20 -10.12 -12.80
N VAL A 57 -12.35 -10.35 -11.79
CA VAL A 57 -12.24 -11.64 -11.10
C VAL A 57 -13.35 -11.76 -10.04
N ALA A 58 -13.60 -10.67 -9.32
CA ALA A 58 -14.67 -10.56 -8.33
C ALA A 58 -15.00 -9.07 -8.09
N GLY A 59 -16.21 -8.78 -7.65
CA GLY A 59 -16.66 -7.42 -7.33
C GLY A 59 -17.53 -6.80 -8.42
N GLN A 60 -17.91 -5.54 -8.19
CA GLN A 60 -18.68 -4.71 -9.11
C GLN A 60 -17.84 -3.48 -9.48
N TRP A 61 -17.20 -3.54 -10.63
CA TRP A 61 -16.27 -2.53 -11.12
C TRP A 61 -16.88 -1.78 -12.29
N ALA A 62 -16.96 -0.47 -12.19
CA ALA A 62 -17.46 0.40 -13.24
C ALA A 62 -16.69 1.72 -13.27
N VAL A 63 -16.55 2.30 -14.47
CA VAL A 63 -16.07 3.68 -14.59
C VAL A 63 -17.22 4.62 -14.32
N GLU A 64 -17.06 5.52 -13.38
CA GLU A 64 -18.08 6.44 -12.91
C GLU A 64 -17.61 7.90 -12.99
N GLU A 65 -18.56 8.82 -13.13
CA GLU A 65 -18.28 10.26 -12.97
C GLU A 65 -17.90 10.55 -11.51
N LEU A 66 -16.77 11.20 -11.33
CA LEU A 66 -16.25 11.61 -10.02
C LEU A 66 -15.54 12.97 -10.19
N ALA A 67 -16.19 14.04 -9.74
CA ALA A 67 -15.81 15.41 -10.05
C ALA A 67 -14.39 15.78 -9.56
N ASP A 68 -13.91 15.12 -8.52
CA ASP A 68 -12.58 15.32 -7.93
C ASP A 68 -11.56 14.22 -8.32
N SER A 69 -11.82 13.47 -9.40
CA SER A 69 -10.87 12.49 -9.93
C SER A 69 -9.61 13.19 -10.45
N PRO A 70 -8.40 12.76 -10.02
CA PRO A 70 -7.15 13.46 -10.32
C PRO A 70 -6.77 13.54 -11.81
N SER A 71 -7.09 12.52 -12.62
CA SER A 71 -6.76 12.50 -14.05
C SER A 71 -7.85 13.10 -14.94
N GLY A 72 -9.02 13.43 -14.38
CA GLY A 72 -10.14 13.93 -15.16
C GLY A 72 -11.43 13.94 -14.33
N ARG A 73 -12.56 13.53 -14.94
CA ARG A 73 -13.86 13.50 -14.27
C ARG A 73 -14.37 12.09 -14.03
N LYS A 74 -13.55 11.08 -14.24
CA LYS A 74 -13.95 9.67 -14.13
C LYS A 74 -12.93 8.88 -13.35
N ALA A 75 -13.39 7.88 -12.64
CA ALA A 75 -12.58 6.94 -11.89
C ALA A 75 -13.13 5.53 -12.04
N LEU A 76 -12.31 4.52 -11.86
CA LEU A 76 -12.77 3.14 -11.71
C LEU A 76 -13.23 2.90 -10.28
N VAL A 77 -14.49 2.57 -10.09
CA VAL A 77 -15.09 2.42 -8.76
C VAL A 77 -15.50 0.97 -8.52
N GLN A 78 -15.14 0.44 -7.35
CA GLN A 78 -15.60 -0.84 -6.82
C GLN A 78 -16.75 -0.59 -5.83
N ARG A 79 -17.89 -1.28 -6.01
CA ARG A 79 -19.10 -1.08 -5.18
C ARG A 79 -19.67 -2.34 -4.53
N ALA A 80 -19.16 -3.53 -4.82
CA ALA A 80 -19.65 -4.74 -4.16
C ALA A 80 -19.32 -4.70 -2.65
N THR A 81 -20.29 -5.09 -1.82
CA THR A 81 -20.20 -5.00 -0.35
C THR A 81 -20.35 -6.35 0.35
N ARG A 82 -20.33 -7.47 -0.38
CA ARG A 82 -20.59 -8.81 0.16
C ARG A 82 -19.50 -9.84 -0.13
N ASN A 83 -18.51 -9.47 -0.94
CA ASN A 83 -17.42 -10.38 -1.26
C ASN A 83 -16.31 -10.29 -0.21
N GLU A 84 -15.62 -11.38 0.06
CA GLU A 84 -14.42 -11.35 0.90
C GLU A 84 -13.34 -10.47 0.27
N PHE A 85 -13.10 -10.63 -1.05
CA PHE A 85 -12.17 -9.80 -1.84
C PHE A 85 -12.82 -9.42 -3.17
N ASN A 86 -12.52 -8.21 -3.63
CA ASN A 86 -12.91 -7.71 -4.95
C ASN A 86 -11.63 -7.45 -5.73
N VAL A 87 -11.52 -8.03 -6.91
CA VAL A 87 -10.31 -8.02 -7.73
C VAL A 87 -10.65 -7.76 -9.19
N VAL A 88 -9.94 -6.84 -9.81
CA VAL A 88 -9.92 -6.63 -11.26
C VAL A 88 -8.48 -6.56 -11.74
N VAL A 89 -8.16 -7.19 -12.87
CA VAL A 89 -6.79 -7.24 -13.40
C VAL A 89 -6.72 -6.67 -14.80
N ALA A 90 -5.66 -5.90 -15.04
CA ALA A 90 -5.33 -5.32 -16.34
C ALA A 90 -4.77 -6.37 -17.30
N PRO A 91 -4.86 -6.18 -18.62
CA PRO A 91 -4.24 -7.06 -19.60
C PRO A 91 -2.71 -6.95 -19.56
N GLY A 92 -2.05 -8.06 -19.86
CA GLY A 92 -0.58 -8.21 -19.85
C GLY A 92 -0.05 -8.83 -18.57
N ARG A 93 1.01 -9.58 -18.72
CA ARG A 93 1.72 -10.28 -17.64
C ARG A 93 3.09 -9.67 -17.46
N PHE A 94 3.58 -9.58 -16.23
CA PHE A 94 4.84 -8.93 -15.90
C PHE A 94 5.59 -9.73 -14.84
N ARG A 95 6.91 -9.75 -14.96
CA ARG A 95 7.83 -10.27 -13.93
C ARG A 95 8.22 -9.16 -12.96
N ASP A 96 8.77 -8.10 -13.54
CA ASP A 96 9.25 -6.93 -12.81
C ASP A 96 8.41 -5.72 -13.16
N VAL A 97 8.04 -4.93 -12.16
CA VAL A 97 7.13 -3.80 -12.34
C VAL A 97 7.45 -2.64 -11.39
N ASP A 98 7.09 -1.45 -11.83
CA ASP A 98 6.84 -0.29 -10.99
C ASP A 98 5.39 0.14 -11.25
N VAL A 99 4.53 -0.06 -10.26
CA VAL A 99 3.10 0.18 -10.37
C VAL A 99 2.70 1.24 -9.37
N SER A 100 1.98 2.24 -9.83
CA SER A 100 1.36 3.23 -8.94
C SER A 100 -0.10 3.46 -9.31
N VAL A 101 -0.93 3.73 -8.32
CA VAL A 101 -2.35 4.06 -8.48
C VAL A 101 -2.78 5.02 -7.38
N MET A 102 -3.60 5.98 -7.72
CA MET A 102 -4.35 6.76 -6.75
C MET A 102 -5.62 6.01 -6.36
N PHE A 103 -5.93 6.00 -5.07
CA PHE A 103 -7.16 5.41 -4.55
C PHE A 103 -7.83 6.36 -3.56
N LYS A 104 -9.16 6.32 -3.52
CA LYS A 104 -9.98 7.09 -2.61
C LYS A 104 -10.93 6.13 -1.91
N PRO A 105 -10.71 5.80 -0.63
CA PRO A 105 -11.67 5.03 0.14
C PRO A 105 -12.92 5.89 0.37
N ILE A 106 -14.05 5.47 -0.19
CA ILE A 106 -15.31 6.23 -0.12
C ILE A 106 -16.09 5.85 1.12
N SER A 107 -16.26 4.55 1.34
CA SER A 107 -16.97 4.00 2.49
C SER A 107 -16.60 2.55 2.76
N GLY A 108 -16.96 2.09 3.95
CA GLY A 108 -16.88 0.75 4.45
C GLY A 108 -17.08 0.75 5.96
N ARG A 109 -17.55 -0.34 6.53
CA ARG A 109 -17.72 -0.53 7.97
C ARG A 109 -16.82 -1.64 8.48
N GLU A 110 -16.74 -2.73 7.73
CA GLU A 110 -15.83 -3.83 8.01
C GLU A 110 -14.43 -3.54 7.47
N ASP A 111 -14.36 -2.93 6.28
CA ASP A 111 -13.12 -2.58 5.62
C ASP A 111 -13.32 -1.34 4.74
N ALA A 112 -12.30 -0.50 4.58
CA ALA A 112 -12.31 0.64 3.67
C ALA A 112 -10.94 0.74 2.99
N SER A 113 -10.58 -0.31 2.26
CA SER A 113 -9.26 -0.50 1.67
C SER A 113 -9.20 -0.24 0.19
N GLY A 114 -7.98 0.09 -0.25
CA GLY A 114 -7.57 0.07 -1.64
C GLY A 114 -6.16 -0.49 -1.77
N GLY A 115 -5.89 -1.24 -2.85
CA GLY A 115 -4.60 -1.86 -3.05
C GLY A 115 -4.28 -2.28 -4.47
N ILE A 116 -3.02 -2.64 -4.68
CA ILE A 116 -2.47 -3.15 -5.93
C ILE A 116 -2.33 -4.67 -5.83
N VAL A 117 -2.92 -5.39 -6.77
CA VAL A 117 -2.63 -6.80 -7.05
C VAL A 117 -1.41 -6.89 -7.96
N TYR A 118 -0.54 -7.83 -7.68
CA TYR A 118 0.68 -8.05 -8.44
C TYR A 118 0.95 -9.55 -8.60
N ARG A 119 1.45 -9.93 -9.79
CA ARG A 119 1.66 -11.33 -10.19
C ARG A 119 0.43 -12.21 -10.04
N PHE A 120 -0.73 -11.69 -10.45
CA PHE A 120 -1.96 -12.48 -10.45
C PHE A 120 -1.87 -13.57 -11.51
N ASP A 121 -2.06 -14.82 -11.07
CA ASP A 121 -2.07 -16.00 -11.91
C ASP A 121 -2.96 -17.09 -11.32
N GLY A 122 -4.07 -17.39 -12.00
CA GLY A 122 -5.00 -18.45 -11.59
C GLY A 122 -5.54 -18.31 -10.16
N GLY A 123 -5.73 -17.09 -9.66
CA GLY A 123 -6.20 -16.82 -8.29
C GLY A 123 -5.10 -16.75 -7.23
N LYS A 124 -3.84 -16.91 -7.60
CA LYS A 124 -2.68 -16.65 -6.74
C LYS A 124 -2.16 -15.25 -7.03
N TYR A 125 -1.79 -14.50 -6.02
CA TYR A 125 -1.28 -13.13 -6.19
C TYR A 125 -0.61 -12.58 -4.93
N TYR A 126 0.15 -11.52 -5.09
CA TYR A 126 0.47 -10.61 -4.00
C TYR A 126 -0.50 -9.43 -4.00
N VAL A 127 -0.77 -8.88 -2.85
CA VAL A 127 -1.50 -7.61 -2.72
C VAL A 127 -0.86 -6.73 -1.66
N VAL A 128 -0.58 -5.49 -2.04
CA VAL A 128 -0.23 -4.41 -1.10
C VAL A 128 -1.44 -3.50 -0.95
N ARG A 129 -1.79 -3.16 0.30
CA ARG A 129 -2.99 -2.37 0.57
C ARG A 129 -2.84 -1.41 1.74
N ALA A 130 -3.56 -0.29 1.67
CA ALA A 130 -3.89 0.58 2.80
C ALA A 130 -5.37 0.44 3.15
N ASN A 131 -5.76 0.79 4.39
CA ASN A 131 -7.13 0.72 4.86
C ASN A 131 -7.44 1.94 5.73
N ALA A 132 -8.50 2.66 5.42
CA ALA A 132 -8.90 3.86 6.14
C ALA A 132 -9.42 3.59 7.57
N LEU A 133 -9.68 2.34 7.93
CA LEU A 133 -10.13 1.92 9.25
C LEU A 133 -9.01 1.27 10.10
N GLU A 134 -7.80 1.14 9.54
CA GLU A 134 -6.71 0.43 10.20
C GLU A 134 -5.39 1.20 10.07
N ASP A 135 -4.70 1.42 11.18
CA ASP A 135 -3.39 2.08 11.21
C ASP A 135 -2.26 1.16 10.75
N ASN A 136 -2.39 0.57 9.56
CA ASN A 136 -1.38 -0.32 9.00
C ASN A 136 -1.37 -0.35 7.46
N PHE A 137 -0.17 -0.57 6.92
CA PHE A 137 0.08 -0.83 5.52
C PHE A 137 0.61 -2.25 5.41
N ARG A 138 -0.01 -3.10 4.58
CA ARG A 138 0.27 -4.54 4.59
C ARG A 138 0.51 -5.09 3.21
N LEU A 139 1.40 -6.10 3.14
CA LEU A 139 1.62 -6.97 2.00
C LEU A 139 1.15 -8.39 2.34
N TYR A 140 0.38 -8.96 1.44
CA TYR A 140 -0.12 -10.33 1.55
C TYR A 140 0.29 -11.16 0.35
N HIS A 141 0.48 -12.45 0.58
CA HIS A 141 0.46 -13.50 -0.42
C HIS A 141 -0.89 -14.23 -0.33
N TYR A 142 -1.52 -14.46 -1.48
CA TYR A 142 -2.76 -15.22 -1.59
C TYR A 142 -2.55 -16.46 -2.44
N ASP A 143 -2.82 -17.64 -1.89
CA ASP A 143 -2.90 -18.93 -2.58
C ASP A 143 -3.88 -19.81 -1.78
N ARG A 144 -5.13 -19.94 -2.25
CA ARG A 144 -6.22 -20.64 -1.55
C ARG A 144 -6.50 -20.13 -0.13
N GLY A 145 -5.94 -18.97 0.20
CA GLY A 145 -6.07 -18.32 1.49
C GLY A 145 -5.07 -17.16 1.61
N ARG A 146 -5.42 -16.17 2.42
CA ARG A 146 -4.61 -14.97 2.63
C ARG A 146 -3.57 -15.17 3.72
N ARG A 147 -2.31 -14.91 3.40
CA ARG A 147 -1.19 -14.89 4.37
C ARG A 147 -0.56 -13.49 4.38
N GLN A 148 -0.57 -12.82 5.51
CA GLN A 148 0.22 -11.60 5.70
C GLN A 148 1.71 -11.96 5.71
N ILE A 149 2.51 -11.26 4.90
CA ILE A 149 3.96 -11.48 4.78
C ILE A 149 4.79 -10.27 5.19
N ALA A 150 4.20 -9.06 5.13
CA ALA A 150 4.82 -7.86 5.71
C ALA A 150 3.75 -6.88 6.21
N THR A 151 4.11 -6.03 7.18
CA THR A 151 3.25 -4.99 7.73
C THR A 151 4.07 -3.88 8.36
N THR A 152 3.56 -2.66 8.25
CA THR A 152 4.12 -1.47 8.92
C THR A 152 2.97 -0.67 9.52
N ALA A 153 3.17 -0.16 10.72
CA ALA A 153 2.24 0.79 11.33
C ALA A 153 2.31 2.13 10.57
N VAL A 154 1.16 2.69 10.25
CA VAL A 154 1.03 3.98 9.56
C VAL A 154 -0.29 4.60 9.96
N LYS A 155 -0.37 5.94 9.98
CA LYS A 155 -1.66 6.61 10.12
C LYS A 155 -2.58 6.18 8.98
N ALA A 156 -3.80 5.75 9.30
CA ALA A 156 -4.80 5.36 8.31
C ALA A 156 -5.03 6.47 7.28
N PRO A 157 -5.13 6.15 5.98
CA PRO A 157 -5.53 7.11 4.96
C PRO A 157 -6.94 7.63 5.26
N ALA A 158 -7.19 8.90 5.01
CA ALA A 158 -8.47 9.52 5.32
C ALA A 158 -9.57 9.07 4.33
N LEU A 159 -10.76 8.77 4.87
CA LEU A 159 -11.95 8.54 4.04
C LEU A 159 -12.25 9.76 3.18
N GLY A 160 -12.67 9.55 1.95
CA GLY A 160 -13.05 10.59 1.01
C GLY A 160 -11.89 11.39 0.43
N GLN A 161 -10.63 11.02 0.72
CA GLN A 161 -9.45 11.68 0.17
C GLN A 161 -8.67 10.75 -0.75
N TRP A 162 -7.99 11.34 -1.74
CA TRP A 162 -7.11 10.62 -2.64
C TRP A 162 -5.75 10.37 -1.99
N HIS A 163 -5.30 9.13 -2.08
CA HIS A 163 -4.00 8.64 -1.62
C HIS A 163 -3.32 7.87 -2.73
N THR A 164 -2.01 7.71 -2.65
CA THR A 164 -1.25 6.96 -3.66
C THR A 164 -0.64 5.70 -3.04
N VAL A 165 -0.89 4.55 -3.64
CA VAL A 165 -0.12 3.32 -3.40
C VAL A 165 0.82 3.10 -4.57
N ARG A 166 2.09 2.79 -4.29
CA ARG A 166 3.08 2.35 -5.28
C ARG A 166 3.74 1.06 -4.82
N LEU A 167 4.01 0.19 -5.76
CA LEU A 167 4.75 -1.05 -5.58
C LEU A 167 5.82 -1.14 -6.67
N VAL A 168 7.08 -1.33 -6.26
CA VAL A 168 8.17 -1.71 -7.18
C VAL A 168 8.61 -3.12 -6.81
N ALA A 169 8.71 -3.98 -7.82
CA ALA A 169 9.17 -5.35 -7.65
C ALA A 169 10.18 -5.73 -8.73
N VAL A 170 11.34 -6.23 -8.32
CA VAL A 170 12.43 -6.71 -9.17
C VAL A 170 12.90 -8.06 -8.65
N GLY A 171 12.74 -9.10 -9.42
CA GLY A 171 12.98 -10.46 -8.96
C GLY A 171 12.11 -10.81 -7.75
N SER A 172 12.73 -11.19 -6.65
CA SER A 172 12.04 -11.46 -5.36
C SER A 172 11.90 -10.24 -4.46
N HIS A 173 12.56 -9.13 -4.78
CA HIS A 173 12.58 -7.94 -3.94
C HIS A 173 11.39 -7.04 -4.26
N MET A 174 10.66 -6.61 -3.24
CA MET A 174 9.48 -5.76 -3.33
C MET A 174 9.60 -4.60 -2.35
N GLN A 175 9.38 -3.39 -2.84
CA GLN A 175 9.25 -2.18 -2.04
C GLN A 175 7.88 -1.56 -2.27
N ALA A 176 7.24 -1.03 -1.22
CA ALA A 176 5.93 -0.41 -1.34
C ALA A 176 5.80 0.88 -0.54
N TRP A 177 5.10 1.83 -1.13
CA TRP A 177 4.89 3.18 -0.62
C TRP A 177 3.41 3.49 -0.45
N LEU A 178 3.11 4.29 0.57
CA LEU A 178 1.86 5.01 0.71
C LEU A 178 2.19 6.51 0.79
N ASP A 179 1.58 7.32 -0.07
CA ASP A 179 1.77 8.78 -0.11
C ASP A 179 3.26 9.20 -0.10
N ARG A 180 4.09 8.57 -0.93
CA ARG A 180 5.55 8.76 -1.08
C ARG A 180 6.41 8.19 0.06
N ALA A 181 5.83 7.74 1.18
CA ALA A 181 6.61 7.13 2.25
C ALA A 181 6.88 5.66 1.92
N LEU A 182 8.15 5.25 1.86
CA LEU A 182 8.55 3.85 1.78
C LEU A 182 8.21 3.17 3.10
N LEU A 183 7.27 2.23 3.07
CA LEU A 183 6.75 1.57 4.26
C LEU A 183 7.08 0.08 4.32
N LEU A 184 7.24 -0.56 3.18
CA LEU A 184 7.57 -1.98 3.11
C LEU A 184 8.77 -2.21 2.20
N ASP A 185 9.69 -3.04 2.69
CA ASP A 185 10.84 -3.58 1.98
C ASP A 185 10.89 -5.08 2.30
N HIS A 186 10.65 -5.94 1.30
CA HIS A 186 10.40 -7.35 1.54
C HIS A 186 10.90 -8.22 0.39
N HIS A 187 11.33 -9.45 0.70
CA HIS A 187 11.74 -10.44 -0.28
C HIS A 187 10.81 -11.66 -0.25
N ASP A 188 10.24 -12.00 -1.41
CA ASP A 188 9.43 -13.20 -1.59
C ASP A 188 9.48 -13.68 -3.05
N SER A 189 9.72 -14.98 -3.26
CA SER A 189 9.90 -15.58 -4.57
C SER A 189 8.83 -16.62 -4.95
N ARG A 190 7.71 -16.70 -4.18
CA ARG A 190 6.67 -17.70 -4.39
C ARG A 190 5.96 -17.58 -5.74
N LEU A 191 5.78 -16.36 -6.23
CA LEU A 191 5.16 -16.09 -7.52
C LEU A 191 6.15 -15.40 -8.45
N GLY A 192 6.10 -15.76 -9.74
CA GLY A 192 7.03 -15.27 -10.76
C GLY A 192 6.43 -14.20 -11.66
N VAL A 193 5.62 -14.60 -12.62
CA VAL A 193 5.01 -13.74 -13.65
C VAL A 193 3.51 -13.73 -13.48
N GLY A 194 2.86 -12.59 -13.68
CA GLY A 194 1.41 -12.50 -13.66
C GLY A 194 0.90 -11.09 -13.93
N GLN A 195 -0.41 -10.95 -13.88
CA GLN A 195 -1.09 -9.69 -14.16
C GLN A 195 -0.97 -8.71 -12.98
N VAL A 196 -1.14 -7.44 -13.29
CA VAL A 196 -1.32 -6.35 -12.33
C VAL A 196 -2.79 -6.00 -12.24
N GLY A 197 -3.26 -5.59 -11.07
CA GLY A 197 -4.66 -5.21 -10.91
C GLY A 197 -4.91 -4.41 -9.64
N LEU A 198 -6.20 -4.25 -9.34
CA LEU A 198 -6.70 -3.49 -8.21
C LEU A 198 -7.49 -4.40 -7.28
N TRP A 199 -7.52 -4.03 -5.99
CA TRP A 199 -8.07 -4.85 -4.95
C TRP A 199 -8.79 -4.03 -3.88
N THR A 200 -9.90 -4.56 -3.39
CA THR A 200 -10.55 -4.12 -2.16
C THR A 200 -11.01 -5.32 -1.34
N LYS A 201 -11.43 -5.11 -0.11
CA LYS A 201 -11.92 -6.16 0.79
C LYS A 201 -13.32 -5.83 1.31
N ALA A 202 -14.10 -6.87 1.54
CA ALA A 202 -15.41 -6.82 2.20
C ALA A 202 -16.33 -5.73 1.60
N ASP A 203 -16.80 -4.83 2.45
CA ASP A 203 -17.71 -3.75 2.09
C ASP A 203 -17.01 -2.44 1.67
N SER A 204 -15.72 -2.50 1.34
CA SER A 204 -14.99 -1.33 0.85
C SER A 204 -15.57 -0.82 -0.46
N VAL A 205 -16.10 0.40 -0.45
CA VAL A 205 -16.38 1.17 -1.67
C VAL A 205 -15.19 2.08 -1.92
N THR A 206 -14.48 1.87 -3.03
CA THR A 206 -13.23 2.57 -3.32
C THR A 206 -13.15 2.98 -4.77
N ALA A 207 -12.77 4.22 -5.02
CA ALA A 207 -12.43 4.72 -6.35
C ALA A 207 -10.92 4.62 -6.59
N PHE A 208 -10.55 4.36 -7.85
CA PHE A 208 -9.17 4.28 -8.33
C PHE A 208 -8.99 5.15 -9.56
N ASP A 209 -7.84 5.82 -9.66
CA ASP A 209 -7.49 6.66 -10.79
C ASP A 209 -5.99 6.67 -11.06
N GLY A 210 -5.59 7.03 -12.30
CA GLY A 210 -4.21 7.22 -12.69
C GLY A 210 -3.34 5.99 -12.47
N LEU A 211 -3.84 4.77 -12.79
CA LEU A 211 -3.01 3.58 -12.72
C LEU A 211 -1.91 3.66 -13.77
N SER A 212 -0.67 3.55 -13.31
CA SER A 212 0.53 3.44 -14.14
C SER A 212 1.23 2.11 -13.88
N VAL A 213 1.48 1.37 -14.95
CA VAL A 213 2.21 0.09 -14.92
C VAL A 213 3.44 0.23 -15.80
N ARG A 214 4.60 0.34 -15.21
CA ARG A 214 5.89 0.31 -15.88
C ARG A 214 6.48 -1.09 -15.74
N GLY A 215 6.71 -1.76 -16.86
CA GLY A 215 7.18 -3.13 -16.88
C GLY A 215 7.25 -3.69 -18.31
N LYS A 216 8.13 -4.65 -18.54
CA LYS A 216 8.17 -5.42 -19.79
C LYS A 216 7.10 -6.50 -19.73
N LYS A 217 6.23 -6.55 -20.74
CA LYS A 217 5.28 -7.66 -20.87
C LYS A 217 6.04 -8.96 -21.15
N GLU A 218 5.61 -10.01 -20.49
CA GLU A 218 6.03 -11.39 -20.74
C GLU A 218 4.93 -12.08 -21.58
N ASP A 219 5.32 -12.97 -22.46
CA ASP A 219 4.42 -13.77 -23.31
C ASP A 219 3.72 -14.88 -22.50
#